data_b0370a891dc4c30292d5fd1af77b40c7
#
_entry.id   b0370a891dc4c30292d5fd1af77b40c7
#
_cell.length_a   1.000
_cell.length_b   1.000
_cell.length_c   1.000
_cell.angle_alpha   90.00
_cell.angle_beta   90.00
_cell.angle_gamma   90.00
#
_symmetry.space_group_name_H-M   'P 1'
#
loop_
_entity.id
_entity.type
_entity.pdbx_description
1 polymer ?
#
loop_
_entity_poly.entity_id
_entity_poly.type
_entity_poly.pdbx_seq_one_letter_code
_entity_poly.pdbx_strand_id
1 'polypeptide(L)'
;MAKAIINTARNQGKISKYIYGQFAEHLGRCIYEGLYVDENSDIPNKNGMRCDVVNALKELEIPVLRWPGGCFADDYHWRDGIGEKSQRPYMVNTNWGGVVENNHFGTHEFFEL
;
A
#
# COMPACT_ATOMS: atom_id res chain seq x y z
N MET A 1 13.50 18.91 36.46
CA MET A 1 12.67 19.48 35.40
C MET A 1 13.51 19.51 34.12
N ALA A 2 13.09 18.88 33.03
CA ALA A 2 13.84 18.91 31.76
C ALA A 2 13.54 20.24 31.03
N LYS A 3 14.57 20.83 30.39
CA LYS A 3 14.46 22.06 29.59
C LYS A 3 14.88 21.76 28.15
N ALA A 4 13.99 22.03 27.17
CA ALA A 4 14.31 21.98 25.75
C ALA A 4 14.44 23.42 25.21
N ILE A 5 15.45 23.67 24.37
CA ILE A 5 15.66 24.94 23.70
C ILE A 5 15.68 24.69 22.20
N ILE A 6 14.75 25.30 21.47
CA ILE A 6 14.71 25.27 20.02
C ILE A 6 15.30 26.58 19.50
N ASN A 7 16.43 26.50 18.79
CA ASN A 7 17.08 27.66 18.20
C ASN A 7 16.85 27.65 16.68
N THR A 8 15.86 28.41 16.22
CA THR A 8 15.47 28.51 14.80
C THR A 8 16.51 29.20 13.92
N ALA A 9 17.47 29.93 14.51
CA ALA A 9 18.58 30.56 13.78
C ALA A 9 19.69 29.56 13.40
N ARG A 10 19.70 28.36 13.97
CA ARG A 10 20.65 27.28 13.68
C ARG A 10 20.02 26.19 12.82
N ASN A 11 19.65 26.54 11.61
CA ASN A 11 19.17 25.54 10.64
C ASN A 11 20.36 24.68 10.17
N GLN A 12 20.34 23.37 10.43
CA GLN A 12 21.40 22.43 10.05
C GLN A 12 21.07 21.63 8.77
N GLY A 13 19.88 21.81 8.20
CA GLY A 13 19.49 21.10 7.00
C GLY A 13 17.99 21.17 6.71
N LYS A 14 17.60 20.51 5.65
CA LYS A 14 16.20 20.36 5.22
C LYS A 14 15.77 18.91 5.42
N ILE A 15 14.67 18.71 6.12
CA ILE A 15 14.04 17.39 6.23
C ILE A 15 13.47 17.02 4.87
N SER A 16 13.83 15.83 4.37
CA SER A 16 13.27 15.34 3.10
C SER A 16 11.77 15.05 3.24
N LYS A 17 10.98 15.49 2.26
CA LYS A 17 9.55 15.17 2.22
C LYS A 17 9.27 13.67 2.14
N TYR A 18 10.21 12.89 1.66
CA TYR A 18 10.05 11.43 1.50
C TYR A 18 9.92 10.67 2.83
N ILE A 19 10.26 11.28 3.97
CA ILE A 19 9.99 10.67 5.28
C ILE A 19 8.49 10.55 5.57
N TYR A 20 7.64 11.29 4.86
CA TYR A 20 6.18 11.24 4.95
C TYR A 20 5.56 10.23 3.98
N GLY A 21 6.38 9.40 3.34
CA GLY A 21 5.93 8.30 2.50
C GLY A 21 5.12 7.28 3.29
N GLN A 22 4.25 6.58 2.59
CA GLN A 22 3.41 5.55 3.16
C GLN A 22 3.86 4.16 2.73
N PHE A 23 3.39 3.16 3.43
CA PHE A 23 3.74 1.77 3.23
C PHE A 23 2.49 0.89 3.26
N ALA A 24 2.29 0.10 2.23
CA ALA A 24 1.22 -0.87 2.13
C ALA A 24 1.80 -2.29 2.02
N GLU A 25 1.26 -3.20 2.82
CA GLU A 25 1.65 -4.60 2.84
C GLU A 25 0.41 -5.50 2.72
N HIS A 26 0.58 -6.68 2.14
CA HIS A 26 -0.41 -7.76 2.18
C HIS A 26 -0.50 -8.34 3.60
N LEU A 27 -0.91 -7.49 4.54
CA LEU A 27 -1.05 -7.76 5.97
C LEU A 27 -2.53 -7.68 6.35
N GLY A 28 -3.13 -8.78 6.72
CA GLY A 28 -4.56 -8.81 7.05
C GLY A 28 -5.40 -8.23 5.92
N ARG A 29 -6.20 -7.21 6.21
CA ARG A 29 -7.04 -6.50 5.25
C ARG A 29 -6.46 -5.18 4.75
N CYS A 30 -5.15 -5.01 4.79
CA CYS A 30 -4.53 -3.77 4.31
C CYS A 30 -4.73 -3.58 2.80
N ILE A 31 -4.51 -4.62 2.02
CA ILE A 31 -4.72 -4.59 0.55
C ILE A 31 -6.14 -5.02 0.20
N TYR A 32 -6.45 -6.32 0.31
CA TYR A 32 -7.79 -6.83 -0.02
C TYR A 32 -8.82 -6.41 1.03
N GLU A 33 -9.93 -5.83 0.56
CA GLU A 33 -11.00 -5.19 1.32
C GLU A 33 -10.60 -3.86 2.01
N GLY A 34 -9.31 -3.60 2.21
CA GLY A 34 -8.80 -2.33 2.71
C GLY A 34 -8.60 -1.31 1.61
N LEU A 35 -7.61 -1.49 0.79
CA LEU A 35 -7.25 -0.61 -0.33
C LEU A 35 -7.97 -1.01 -1.63
N TYR A 36 -8.06 -2.31 -1.88
CA TYR A 36 -8.59 -2.92 -3.10
C TYR A 36 -9.78 -3.85 -2.79
N VAL A 37 -10.88 -3.65 -3.51
CA VAL A 37 -12.14 -4.41 -3.30
C VAL A 37 -12.64 -5.13 -4.54
N ASP A 38 -11.87 -5.10 -5.63
CA ASP A 38 -12.28 -5.52 -6.97
C ASP A 38 -13.32 -4.58 -7.61
N GLU A 39 -13.39 -4.60 -8.95
CA GLU A 39 -14.20 -3.67 -9.74
C GLU A 39 -15.70 -3.88 -9.57
N ASN A 40 -16.11 -5.12 -9.30
CA ASN A 40 -17.51 -5.51 -9.14
C ASN A 40 -18.05 -5.37 -7.71
N SER A 41 -17.28 -4.77 -6.79
CA SER A 41 -17.70 -4.56 -5.41
C SER A 41 -18.78 -3.47 -5.30
N ASP A 42 -19.73 -3.65 -4.38
CA ASP A 42 -20.72 -2.62 -4.01
C ASP A 42 -20.09 -1.42 -3.27
N ILE A 43 -18.85 -1.57 -2.78
CA ILE A 43 -18.10 -0.47 -2.17
C ILE A 43 -17.66 0.50 -3.26
N PRO A 44 -17.89 1.82 -3.10
CA PRO A 44 -17.45 2.81 -4.08
C PRO A 44 -15.97 2.69 -4.41
N ASN A 45 -15.68 2.36 -5.66
CA ASN A 45 -14.33 2.11 -6.13
C ASN A 45 -14.11 2.67 -7.55
N LYS A 46 -12.85 2.82 -7.91
CA LYS A 46 -12.41 3.06 -9.28
C LYS A 46 -11.37 2.01 -9.62
N ASN A 47 -11.66 1.18 -10.62
CA ASN A 47 -10.81 0.06 -11.03
C ASN A 47 -10.42 -0.86 -9.86
N GLY A 48 -11.35 -1.08 -8.94
CA GLY A 48 -11.16 -1.88 -7.73
C GLY A 48 -10.53 -1.12 -6.54
N MET A 49 -9.99 0.09 -6.74
CA MET A 49 -9.42 0.91 -5.66
C MET A 49 -10.52 1.64 -4.90
N ARG A 50 -10.56 1.49 -3.59
CA ARG A 50 -11.55 2.17 -2.74
C ARG A 50 -11.42 3.68 -2.82
N CYS A 51 -12.50 4.36 -3.20
CA CYS A 51 -12.52 5.82 -3.37
C CYS A 51 -12.23 6.58 -2.07
N ASP A 52 -12.75 6.10 -0.93
CA ASP A 52 -12.54 6.73 0.37
C ASP A 52 -11.07 6.68 0.80
N VAL A 53 -10.40 5.54 0.62
CA VAL A 53 -8.98 5.38 0.95
C VAL A 53 -8.10 6.20 0.02
N VAL A 54 -8.36 6.16 -1.29
CA VAL A 54 -7.61 6.96 -2.28
C VAL A 54 -7.74 8.46 -1.98
N ASN A 55 -8.94 8.93 -1.65
CA ASN A 55 -9.15 10.34 -1.31
C ASN A 55 -8.40 10.75 -0.04
N ALA A 56 -8.42 9.91 1.00
CA ALA A 56 -7.66 10.16 2.22
C ALA A 56 -6.14 10.23 1.96
N LEU A 57 -5.61 9.32 1.14
CA LEU A 57 -4.18 9.34 0.76
C LEU A 57 -3.81 10.59 -0.05
N LYS A 58 -4.73 11.06 -0.91
CA LYS A 58 -4.55 12.33 -1.64
C LYS A 58 -4.55 13.54 -0.71
N GLU A 59 -5.45 13.59 0.27
CA GLU A 59 -5.47 14.67 1.28
C GLU A 59 -4.18 14.72 2.11
N LEU A 60 -3.56 13.58 2.36
CA LEU A 60 -2.25 13.49 3.04
C LEU A 60 -1.07 13.94 2.15
N GLU A 61 -1.29 14.16 0.86
CA GLU A 61 -0.24 14.54 -0.11
C GLU A 61 0.99 13.64 -0.02
N ILE A 62 0.77 12.31 0.11
CA ILE A 62 1.87 11.36 0.28
C ILE A 62 2.86 11.45 -0.88
N PRO A 63 4.17 11.62 -0.60
CA PRO A 63 5.17 11.82 -1.66
C PRO A 63 5.61 10.53 -2.33
N VAL A 64 5.48 9.39 -1.66
CA VAL A 64 5.81 8.05 -2.14
C VAL A 64 4.97 7.01 -1.43
N LEU A 65 4.68 5.92 -2.12
CA LEU A 65 4.05 4.72 -1.57
C LEU A 65 4.94 3.51 -1.84
N ARG A 66 5.16 2.67 -0.84
CA ARG A 66 5.89 1.41 -0.95
C ARG A 66 4.95 0.21 -0.86
N TRP A 67 5.16 -0.77 -1.72
CA TRP A 67 4.45 -2.03 -1.81
C TRP A 67 5.43 -3.11 -2.35
N PRO A 68 5.28 -4.42 -2.19
CA PRO A 68 4.12 -5.17 -1.65
C PRO A 68 4.16 -5.40 -0.15
N GLY A 69 5.21 -5.03 0.53
CA GLY A 69 5.29 -5.22 1.97
C GLY A 69 6.70 -5.23 2.54
N GLY A 70 6.78 -5.70 3.78
CA GLY A 70 7.99 -6.07 4.52
C GLY A 70 8.24 -7.56 4.36
N CYS A 71 7.80 -8.39 5.34
CA CYS A 71 7.98 -9.85 5.28
C CYS A 71 7.33 -10.49 4.05
N PHE A 72 6.16 -10.02 3.66
CA PHE A 72 5.47 -10.52 2.46
C PHE A 72 6.30 -10.35 1.18
N ALA A 73 7.13 -9.32 1.08
CA ALA A 73 7.98 -9.07 -0.09
C ALA A 73 9.01 -10.17 -0.34
N ASP A 74 9.40 -10.94 0.69
CA ASP A 74 10.37 -12.03 0.55
C ASP A 74 9.77 -13.24 -0.19
N ASP A 75 8.46 -13.44 -0.09
CA ASP A 75 7.72 -14.56 -0.70
C ASP A 75 6.95 -14.17 -1.98
N TYR A 76 6.80 -12.86 -2.24
CA TYR A 76 5.98 -12.36 -3.33
C TYR A 76 6.67 -12.42 -4.69
N HIS A 77 6.04 -13.14 -5.63
CA HIS A 77 6.46 -13.21 -7.01
C HIS A 77 5.64 -12.23 -7.87
N TRP A 78 6.20 -11.08 -8.20
CA TRP A 78 5.49 -10.01 -8.92
C TRP A 78 4.85 -10.46 -10.25
N ARG A 79 5.41 -11.50 -10.90
CA ARG A 79 4.85 -12.05 -12.13
C ARG A 79 3.49 -12.70 -11.93
N ASP A 80 3.19 -13.19 -10.72
CA ASP A 80 1.89 -13.78 -10.39
C ASP A 80 0.79 -12.72 -10.33
N GLY A 81 1.15 -11.46 -10.11
CA GLY A 81 0.23 -10.32 -10.06
C GLY A 81 0.13 -9.52 -11.37
N ILE A 82 0.52 -10.08 -12.51
CA ILE A 82 0.39 -9.42 -13.82
C ILE A 82 -0.39 -10.29 -14.83
N GLY A 83 -0.76 -9.70 -15.96
CA GLY A 83 -1.59 -10.37 -16.97
C GLY A 83 -3.07 -10.39 -16.57
N GLU A 84 -3.83 -11.22 -17.28
CA GLU A 84 -5.28 -11.35 -17.11
C GLU A 84 -5.62 -11.85 -15.71
N LYS A 85 -6.45 -11.12 -14.96
CA LYS A 85 -6.79 -11.42 -13.55
C LYS A 85 -7.31 -12.85 -13.35
N SER A 86 -8.15 -13.32 -14.27
CA SER A 86 -8.70 -14.68 -14.23
C SER A 86 -7.67 -15.80 -14.40
N GLN A 87 -6.48 -15.47 -14.85
CA GLN A 87 -5.38 -16.42 -15.07
C GLN A 87 -4.28 -16.32 -14.00
N ARG A 88 -4.38 -15.35 -13.08
CA ARG A 88 -3.38 -15.19 -12.02
C ARG A 88 -3.49 -16.32 -11.01
N PRO A 89 -2.35 -16.88 -10.57
CA PRO A 89 -2.37 -17.96 -9.58
C PRO A 89 -2.83 -17.46 -8.21
N TYR A 90 -3.48 -18.33 -7.47
CA TYR A 90 -3.72 -18.12 -6.05
C TYR A 90 -2.46 -18.43 -5.26
N MET A 91 -2.25 -17.69 -4.17
CA MET A 91 -1.17 -17.97 -3.24
C MET A 91 -1.68 -17.98 -1.80
N VAL A 92 -0.97 -18.68 -0.93
CA VAL A 92 -1.22 -18.63 0.52
C VAL A 92 -0.27 -17.60 1.12
N ASN A 93 -0.80 -16.59 1.78
CA ASN A 93 -0.01 -15.64 2.54
C ASN A 93 0.43 -16.26 3.85
N THR A 94 1.60 -16.87 3.87
CA THR A 94 2.14 -17.58 5.02
C THR A 94 2.59 -16.67 6.14
N ASN A 95 2.90 -15.41 5.81
CA ASN A 95 3.33 -14.41 6.78
C ASN A 95 2.17 -13.87 7.63
N TRP A 96 0.99 -13.70 7.01
CA TRP A 96 -0.11 -12.97 7.63
C TRP A 96 -1.43 -13.75 7.55
N GLY A 97 -1.66 -14.62 8.54
CA GLY A 97 -2.93 -15.27 8.76
C GLY A 97 -3.20 -16.52 7.92
N GLY A 98 -2.30 -16.95 7.04
CA GLY A 98 -2.52 -18.13 6.19
C GLY A 98 -3.69 -17.99 5.21
N VAL A 99 -4.04 -16.76 4.84
CA VAL A 99 -5.15 -16.48 3.94
C VAL A 99 -4.78 -16.76 2.48
N VAL A 100 -5.75 -17.16 1.69
CA VAL A 100 -5.57 -17.31 0.24
C VAL A 100 -5.79 -15.97 -0.43
N GLU A 101 -4.84 -15.53 -1.24
CA GLU A 101 -4.89 -14.32 -2.04
C GLU A 101 -4.95 -14.67 -3.53
N ASN A 102 -5.69 -13.88 -4.30
CA ASN A 102 -5.97 -14.14 -5.71
C ASN A 102 -5.04 -13.39 -6.68
N ASN A 103 -4.09 -12.62 -6.17
CA ASN A 103 -3.18 -11.78 -6.94
C ASN A 103 -3.88 -10.73 -7.85
N HIS A 104 -5.14 -10.39 -7.59
CA HIS A 104 -5.87 -9.37 -8.37
C HIS A 104 -5.35 -7.95 -8.15
N PHE A 105 -4.71 -7.70 -7.00
CA PHE A 105 -3.93 -6.49 -6.78
C PHE A 105 -2.45 -6.80 -6.95
N GLY A 106 -1.92 -6.46 -8.11
CA GLY A 106 -0.54 -6.69 -8.48
C GLY A 106 0.16 -5.42 -8.94
N THR A 107 1.22 -5.57 -9.72
CA THR A 107 2.08 -4.46 -10.15
C THR A 107 1.32 -3.38 -10.91
N HIS A 108 0.43 -3.75 -11.83
CA HIS A 108 -0.32 -2.77 -12.63
C HIS A 108 -1.31 -2.01 -11.77
N GLU A 109 -2.06 -2.70 -10.92
CA GLU A 109 -3.01 -2.10 -10.01
C GLU A 109 -2.31 -1.15 -9.01
N PHE A 110 -1.12 -1.52 -8.54
CA PHE A 110 -0.32 -0.65 -7.68
C PHE A 110 0.12 0.64 -8.38
N PHE A 111 0.50 0.58 -9.65
CA PHE A 111 0.90 1.77 -10.40
C PHE A 111 -0.29 2.63 -10.87
N GLU A 112 -1.49 2.07 -10.86
CA GLU A 112 -2.71 2.81 -11.15
C GLU A 112 -3.23 3.60 -9.93
N LEU A 113 -2.92 3.12 -8.72
CA LEU A 113 -3.27 3.75 -7.44
C LEU A 113 -2.61 5.12 -7.33
#